data_8ce6cdbab51880dc4751dd84af3f5722
#
_entry.id   8ce6cdbab51880dc4751dd84af3f5722
#
_cell.length_a   1.000
_cell.length_b   1.000
_cell.length_c   1.000
_cell.angle_alpha   90.00
_cell.angle_beta   90.00
_cell.angle_gamma   90.00
#
_symmetry.space_group_name_H-M   'P 1'
#
loop_
_entity.id
_entity.type
_entity.pdbx_description
1 polymer ?
#
loop_
_entity_poly.entity_id
_entity_poly.type
_entity_poly.pdbx_seq_one_letter_code
_entity_poly.pdbx_strand_id
1 'polypeptide(L)'
;MPARKKSCLSEPRIYLNAQCIIRRTLTAIISLLTLVPFVFADSRPKTDIVFMKNGDKITCEVRSLEKGQLTVKPDYTSGAIVLDWEKVDHIESRQNFVVADPEGKLYSGALSTDPETKELAVIGSDTTKLPAISVIQIEELGESFWKRMRGNIDFGTSFAQSNNQKNLSLQGGLNYQSQQHLFSLSSNSQFTSQQATDDTNETNIKTSLYKELRRSNWYYGGIGNFISSSAQQIALRSTFGGTFNKRLIFTNRTNLSAVGGLALTIERDAEGSQSSARTRAIDSAFAVQYSTFRFDSTTFDTSFWLYPSLTSPGRIRFTLNQDVYYKFLGDFYIRLSLYDNYDNQPVVGAPPNNIGGSTTVGWSFH
;
A
#
# COMPACT_ATOMS: atom_id res chain seq x y z
N MET A 1 39.31 38.03 -47.57
CA MET A 1 39.32 37.58 -46.16
C MET A 1 38.04 36.82 -45.93
N PRO A 2 38.07 35.50 -45.70
CA PRO A 2 36.85 34.74 -45.46
C PRO A 2 36.59 34.55 -43.95
N ALA A 3 35.34 34.69 -43.58
CA ALA A 3 34.85 34.56 -42.23
C ALA A 3 34.89 33.08 -41.74
N ARG A 4 35.52 32.87 -40.59
CA ARG A 4 35.58 31.58 -39.88
C ARG A 4 34.18 31.22 -39.33
N LYS A 5 33.60 30.12 -39.82
CA LYS A 5 32.50 29.42 -39.19
C LYS A 5 32.97 28.84 -37.83
N LYS A 6 32.36 29.28 -36.74
CA LYS A 6 32.48 28.64 -35.44
C LYS A 6 31.66 27.32 -35.48
N SER A 7 32.38 26.21 -35.32
CA SER A 7 31.78 24.92 -35.12
C SER A 7 31.12 24.88 -33.72
N CYS A 8 29.83 24.59 -33.64
CA CYS A 8 29.14 24.22 -32.42
C CYS A 8 29.71 22.88 -31.97
N LEU A 9 30.45 22.91 -30.88
CA LEU A 9 30.85 21.73 -30.14
C LEU A 9 29.65 21.16 -29.39
N SER A 10 29.50 19.87 -29.53
CA SER A 10 28.53 18.95 -28.97
C SER A 10 28.22 19.18 -27.49
N GLU A 11 26.98 19.60 -27.19
CA GLU A 11 26.41 19.42 -25.87
C GLU A 11 26.08 17.94 -25.64
N PRO A 12 26.29 17.40 -24.43
CA PRO A 12 26.07 15.98 -24.17
C PRO A 12 24.57 15.65 -24.26
N ARG A 13 24.22 14.71 -25.12
CA ARG A 13 22.87 14.18 -25.38
C ARG A 13 22.13 13.63 -24.14
N ILE A 14 22.76 13.56 -22.99
CA ILE A 14 22.26 13.01 -21.74
C ILE A 14 21.18 13.93 -21.12
N TYR A 15 21.33 15.25 -21.20
CA TYR A 15 20.35 16.20 -20.65
C TYR A 15 19.00 16.24 -21.39
N LEU A 16 18.98 15.94 -22.68
CA LEU A 16 17.74 15.90 -23.46
C LEU A 16 16.86 14.69 -23.12
N ASN A 17 17.45 13.57 -22.74
CA ASN A 17 16.72 12.35 -22.40
C ASN A 17 16.04 12.43 -21.02
N ALA A 18 16.69 13.02 -20.03
CA ALA A 18 16.10 13.18 -18.69
C ALA A 18 14.90 14.15 -18.70
N GLN A 19 15.01 15.27 -19.39
CA GLN A 19 13.87 16.20 -19.56
C GLN A 19 12.72 15.60 -20.38
N CYS A 20 13.03 14.75 -21.36
CA CYS A 20 12.01 14.08 -22.16
C CYS A 20 11.27 13.00 -21.37
N ILE A 21 11.98 12.27 -20.51
CA ILE A 21 11.40 11.24 -19.61
C ILE A 21 10.54 11.93 -18.54
N ILE A 22 11.04 12.99 -17.90
CA ILE A 22 10.29 13.75 -16.89
C ILE A 22 9.04 14.39 -17.50
N ARG A 23 9.12 14.95 -18.70
CA ARG A 23 7.94 15.48 -19.40
C ARG A 23 6.93 14.38 -19.77
N ARG A 24 7.37 13.21 -20.22
CA ARG A 24 6.49 12.10 -20.57
C ARG A 24 5.83 11.46 -19.35
N THR A 25 6.55 11.33 -18.24
CA THR A 25 5.97 10.86 -16.98
C THR A 25 5.03 11.89 -16.37
N LEU A 26 5.37 13.17 -16.39
CA LEU A 26 4.50 14.25 -15.91
C LEU A 26 3.21 14.36 -16.74
N THR A 27 3.31 14.27 -18.08
CA THR A 27 2.12 14.24 -18.95
C THR A 27 1.27 12.99 -18.76
N ALA A 28 1.87 11.83 -18.52
CA ALA A 28 1.13 10.59 -18.22
C ALA A 28 0.41 10.71 -16.85
N ILE A 29 1.04 11.28 -15.85
CA ILE A 29 0.44 11.50 -14.52
C ILE A 29 -0.69 12.55 -14.61
N ILE A 30 -0.49 13.64 -15.33
CA ILE A 30 -1.52 14.68 -15.52
C ILE A 30 -2.70 14.13 -16.33
N SER A 31 -2.46 13.33 -17.37
CA SER A 31 -3.55 12.71 -18.13
C SER A 31 -4.27 11.61 -17.36
N LEU A 32 -3.62 10.96 -16.38
CA LEU A 32 -4.27 10.01 -15.47
C LEU A 32 -5.12 10.74 -14.42
N LEU A 33 -4.69 11.92 -13.95
CA LEU A 33 -5.47 12.76 -13.03
C LEU A 33 -6.72 13.38 -13.67
N THR A 34 -6.71 13.65 -14.99
CA THR A 34 -7.89 14.19 -15.70
C THR A 34 -8.94 13.14 -16.04
N LEU A 35 -8.62 11.85 -15.90
CA LEU A 35 -9.53 10.72 -16.08
C LEU A 35 -10.29 10.33 -14.80
N VAL A 36 -10.13 11.07 -13.70
CA VAL A 36 -10.96 10.84 -12.51
C VAL A 36 -12.38 11.31 -12.84
N PRO A 37 -13.36 10.42 -13.09
CA PRO A 37 -14.73 10.85 -13.26
C PRO A 37 -15.17 11.50 -11.95
N PHE A 38 -15.79 12.68 -12.03
CA PHE A 38 -16.55 13.23 -10.91
C PHE A 38 -17.63 12.21 -10.55
N VAL A 39 -17.35 11.35 -9.61
CA VAL A 39 -18.33 10.42 -9.05
C VAL A 39 -19.29 11.27 -8.23
N PHE A 40 -20.46 11.51 -8.76
CA PHE A 40 -21.57 11.99 -7.95
C PHE A 40 -21.77 10.97 -6.84
N ALA A 41 -21.47 11.36 -5.63
CA ALA A 41 -21.69 10.55 -4.46
C ALA A 41 -23.21 10.35 -4.33
N ASP A 42 -23.69 9.16 -4.64
CA ASP A 42 -25.03 8.73 -4.34
C ASP A 42 -25.16 8.72 -2.80
N SER A 43 -25.81 9.74 -2.25
CA SER A 43 -25.98 9.89 -0.81
C SER A 43 -27.21 9.10 -0.40
N ARG A 44 -27.01 7.92 0.17
CA ARG A 44 -28.10 7.19 0.80
C ARG A 44 -28.60 7.92 2.07
N PRO A 45 -29.83 7.61 2.56
CA PRO A 45 -30.34 8.17 3.81
C PRO A 45 -29.40 7.86 4.98
N LYS A 46 -29.02 8.89 5.74
CA LYS A 46 -28.15 8.81 6.91
C LYS A 46 -28.98 8.50 8.14
N THR A 47 -29.43 7.26 8.26
CA THR A 47 -30.34 6.79 9.29
C THR A 47 -29.74 5.85 10.31
N ASP A 48 -28.46 5.54 10.14
CA ASP A 48 -27.73 4.70 11.09
C ASP A 48 -27.41 5.50 12.36
N ILE A 49 -27.36 4.84 13.48
CA ILE A 49 -27.11 5.46 14.77
C ILE A 49 -25.93 4.75 15.43
N VAL A 50 -24.92 5.52 15.77
CA VAL A 50 -23.77 5.06 16.54
C VAL A 50 -23.85 5.66 17.93
N PHE A 51 -23.80 4.82 18.95
CA PHE A 51 -23.76 5.20 20.36
C PHE A 51 -22.33 5.03 20.87
N MET A 52 -21.81 6.08 21.49
CA MET A 52 -20.47 6.10 22.05
C MET A 52 -20.49 5.77 23.55
N LYS A 53 -19.43 5.19 24.07
CA LYS A 53 -19.29 4.85 25.50
C LYS A 53 -19.36 6.07 26.44
N ASN A 54 -19.11 7.28 25.94
CA ASN A 54 -19.26 8.53 26.66
C ASN A 54 -20.71 9.05 26.71
N GLY A 55 -21.65 8.34 26.08
CA GLY A 55 -23.06 8.69 26.00
C GLY A 55 -23.45 9.50 24.76
N ASP A 56 -22.52 9.89 23.91
CA ASP A 56 -22.82 10.58 22.66
C ASP A 56 -23.58 9.67 21.69
N LYS A 57 -24.47 10.31 20.92
CA LYS A 57 -25.28 9.65 19.89
C LYS A 57 -25.07 10.35 18.55
N ILE A 58 -24.60 9.61 17.55
CA ILE A 58 -24.27 10.14 16.23
C ILE A 58 -25.22 9.53 15.20
N THR A 59 -26.07 10.36 14.59
CA THR A 59 -26.87 9.96 13.43
C THR A 59 -26.02 10.15 12.17
N CYS A 60 -25.80 9.08 11.41
CA CYS A 60 -24.87 9.08 10.32
C CYS A 60 -25.18 7.98 9.28
N GLU A 61 -24.35 7.87 8.28
CA GLU A 61 -24.18 6.73 7.38
C GLU A 61 -22.97 5.95 7.87
N VAL A 62 -23.14 4.73 8.35
CA VAL A 62 -22.03 3.82 8.66
C VAL A 62 -21.49 3.30 7.33
N ARG A 63 -20.17 3.50 7.10
CA ARG A 63 -19.51 3.08 5.86
C ARG A 63 -18.73 1.80 6.03
N SER A 64 -17.77 1.83 6.94
CA SER A 64 -16.91 0.67 7.13
C SER A 64 -16.29 0.64 8.52
N LEU A 65 -16.02 -0.56 9.02
CA LEU A 65 -15.09 -0.82 10.12
C LEU A 65 -13.87 -1.54 9.55
N GLU A 66 -12.70 -1.00 9.78
CA GLU A 66 -11.45 -1.64 9.40
C GLU A 66 -10.34 -1.16 10.32
N LYS A 67 -9.45 -2.07 10.70
CA LYS A 67 -8.29 -1.73 11.55
C LYS A 67 -8.69 -1.04 12.87
N GLY A 68 -9.84 -1.40 13.44
CA GLY A 68 -10.36 -0.81 14.65
C GLY A 68 -10.90 0.62 14.49
N GLN A 69 -11.07 1.10 13.27
CA GLN A 69 -11.60 2.42 12.95
C GLN A 69 -12.94 2.29 12.22
N LEU A 70 -13.99 2.85 12.83
CA LEU A 70 -15.33 2.94 12.24
C LEU A 70 -15.44 4.25 11.47
N THR A 71 -15.55 4.16 10.16
CA THR A 71 -15.77 5.32 9.28
C THR A 71 -17.25 5.57 9.15
N VAL A 72 -17.69 6.77 9.50
CA VAL A 72 -19.11 7.20 9.41
C VAL A 72 -19.21 8.56 8.75
N LYS A 73 -20.33 8.85 8.11
CA LYS A 73 -20.60 10.16 7.50
C LYS A 73 -21.89 10.77 8.08
N PRO A 74 -21.79 11.67 9.07
CA PRO A 74 -22.89 12.46 9.54
C PRO A 74 -23.43 13.41 8.44
N ASP A 75 -24.64 13.88 8.57
CA ASP A 75 -25.25 14.82 7.59
C ASP A 75 -24.73 16.25 7.74
N TYR A 76 -24.28 16.60 8.94
CA TYR A 76 -23.75 17.91 9.30
C TYR A 76 -22.23 18.07 9.06
N THR A 77 -21.57 17.05 8.46
CA THR A 77 -20.14 17.12 8.11
C THR A 77 -19.94 17.11 6.61
N SER A 78 -18.93 17.84 6.12
CA SER A 78 -18.56 17.86 4.70
C SER A 78 -17.90 16.56 4.24
N GLY A 79 -17.25 15.82 5.19
CA GLY A 79 -16.55 14.58 4.95
C GLY A 79 -16.97 13.46 5.89
N ALA A 80 -16.42 12.27 5.68
CA ALA A 80 -16.51 11.18 6.63
C ALA A 80 -15.66 11.50 7.87
N ILE A 81 -16.08 11.00 9.03
CA ILE A 81 -15.30 11.02 10.27
C ILE A 81 -14.95 9.61 10.68
N VAL A 82 -13.85 9.45 11.40
CA VAL A 82 -13.36 8.18 11.88
C VAL A 82 -13.54 8.11 13.39
N LEU A 83 -14.20 7.05 13.84
CA LEU A 83 -14.43 6.76 15.25
C LEU A 83 -13.61 5.55 15.65
N ASP A 84 -12.98 5.61 16.82
CA ASP A 84 -12.30 4.47 17.41
C ASP A 84 -13.33 3.40 17.82
N TRP A 85 -13.22 2.20 17.24
CA TRP A 85 -14.16 1.11 17.51
C TRP A 85 -14.27 0.74 18.98
N GLU A 86 -13.18 0.85 19.73
CA GLU A 86 -13.18 0.57 21.16
C GLU A 86 -13.99 1.58 21.96
N LYS A 87 -14.23 2.78 21.44
CA LYS A 87 -15.06 3.83 22.06
C LYS A 87 -16.52 3.74 21.65
N VAL A 88 -16.83 2.92 20.66
CA VAL A 88 -18.24 2.66 20.27
C VAL A 88 -18.84 1.70 21.30
N ASP A 89 -20.05 2.04 21.73
CA ASP A 89 -20.83 1.23 22.65
C ASP A 89 -21.72 0.26 21.86
N HIS A 90 -22.54 0.79 20.95
CA HIS A 90 -23.38 -0.02 20.08
C HIS A 90 -23.77 0.73 18.80
N ILE A 91 -24.25 -0.04 17.81
CA ILE A 91 -24.71 0.46 16.51
C ILE A 91 -26.12 -0.07 16.23
N GLU A 92 -26.94 0.80 15.69
CA GLU A 92 -28.24 0.45 15.12
C GLU A 92 -28.27 0.84 13.65
N SER A 93 -28.53 -0.11 12.77
CA SER A 93 -28.71 0.16 11.35
C SER A 93 -29.67 -0.82 10.70
N ARG A 94 -30.56 -0.29 9.86
CA ARG A 94 -31.46 -1.07 9.00
C ARG A 94 -30.85 -1.44 7.67
N GLN A 95 -29.65 -0.97 7.39
CA GLN A 95 -28.93 -1.26 6.16
C GLN A 95 -28.25 -2.63 6.25
N ASN A 96 -28.01 -3.24 5.10
CA ASN A 96 -27.34 -4.53 5.06
C ASN A 96 -25.83 -4.36 4.97
N PHE A 97 -25.14 -5.01 5.87
CA PHE A 97 -23.68 -5.05 5.94
C PHE A 97 -23.17 -6.47 5.82
N VAL A 98 -21.90 -6.58 5.50
CA VAL A 98 -21.09 -7.78 5.67
C VAL A 98 -20.17 -7.56 6.84
N VAL A 99 -20.20 -8.47 7.79
CA VAL A 99 -19.40 -8.45 9.03
C VAL A 99 -18.45 -9.61 9.02
N ALA A 100 -17.17 -9.37 9.29
CA ALA A 100 -16.15 -10.41 9.43
C ALA A 100 -15.70 -10.57 10.88
N ASP A 101 -15.53 -11.83 11.30
CA ASP A 101 -14.92 -12.22 12.57
C ASP A 101 -13.39 -12.50 12.43
N PRO A 102 -12.65 -12.75 13.52
CA PRO A 102 -11.22 -13.02 13.46
C PRO A 102 -10.85 -14.30 12.69
N GLU A 103 -11.75 -15.25 12.60
CA GLU A 103 -11.58 -16.50 11.85
C GLU A 103 -11.81 -16.30 10.33
N GLY A 104 -12.23 -15.09 9.91
CA GLY A 104 -12.55 -14.76 8.52
C GLY A 104 -13.92 -15.21 8.07
N LYS A 105 -14.81 -15.62 8.99
CA LYS A 105 -16.17 -15.98 8.66
C LYS A 105 -17.01 -14.72 8.43
N LEU A 106 -17.83 -14.74 7.39
CA LEU A 106 -18.64 -13.60 6.97
C LEU A 106 -20.12 -13.80 7.30
N TYR A 107 -20.72 -12.76 7.85
CA TYR A 107 -22.13 -12.68 8.17
C TYR A 107 -22.72 -11.47 7.42
N SER A 108 -23.93 -11.63 6.89
CA SER A 108 -24.58 -10.56 6.11
C SER A 108 -25.96 -10.25 6.66
N GLY A 109 -26.21 -8.97 6.92
CA GLY A 109 -27.52 -8.53 7.42
C GLY A 109 -27.51 -7.11 7.96
N ALA A 110 -28.65 -6.71 8.54
CA ALA A 110 -28.78 -5.46 9.27
C ALA A 110 -28.08 -5.56 10.63
N LEU A 111 -27.61 -4.43 11.14
CA LEU A 111 -26.89 -4.37 12.41
C LEU A 111 -27.80 -3.90 13.54
N SER A 112 -27.86 -4.66 14.60
CA SER A 112 -28.50 -4.25 15.85
C SER A 112 -27.64 -4.75 17.00
N THR A 113 -27.26 -3.87 17.90
CA THR A 113 -26.48 -4.27 19.07
C THR A 113 -27.38 -4.26 20.30
N ASP A 114 -27.33 -5.33 21.05
CA ASP A 114 -28.00 -5.41 22.36
C ASP A 114 -27.22 -4.55 23.37
N PRO A 115 -27.83 -3.49 23.93
CA PRO A 115 -27.14 -2.60 24.87
C PRO A 115 -26.68 -3.28 26.16
N GLU A 116 -27.37 -4.35 26.59
CA GLU A 116 -27.05 -5.05 27.84
C GLU A 116 -25.91 -6.06 27.66
N THR A 117 -25.99 -6.90 26.61
CA THR A 117 -24.99 -7.95 26.37
C THR A 117 -23.78 -7.49 25.57
N LYS A 118 -23.85 -6.32 24.94
CA LYS A 118 -22.82 -5.76 24.01
C LYS A 118 -22.54 -6.70 22.84
N GLU A 119 -23.51 -7.52 22.47
CA GLU A 119 -23.44 -8.39 21.32
C GLU A 119 -24.03 -7.70 20.09
N LEU A 120 -23.27 -7.67 19.01
CA LEU A 120 -23.73 -7.24 17.70
C LEU A 120 -24.54 -8.37 17.06
N ALA A 121 -25.84 -8.18 16.93
CA ALA A 121 -26.70 -9.06 16.16
C ALA A 121 -26.65 -8.65 14.68
N VAL A 122 -26.24 -9.58 13.83
CA VAL A 122 -26.32 -9.45 12.36
C VAL A 122 -27.61 -10.14 11.94
N ILE A 123 -28.63 -9.35 11.57
CA ILE A 123 -29.97 -9.81 11.26
C ILE A 123 -30.06 -10.02 9.75
N GLY A 124 -29.87 -11.27 9.31
CA GLY A 124 -29.96 -11.69 7.91
C GLY A 124 -30.99 -12.80 7.73
N SER A 125 -30.70 -13.78 6.87
CA SER A 125 -31.47 -15.03 6.77
C SER A 125 -31.47 -15.80 8.10
N ASP A 126 -30.34 -15.76 8.79
CA ASP A 126 -30.14 -16.27 10.15
C ASP A 126 -29.61 -15.12 11.00
N THR A 127 -30.14 -14.98 12.23
CA THR A 127 -29.61 -13.98 13.16
C THR A 127 -28.40 -14.57 13.89
N THR A 128 -27.24 -13.95 13.71
CA THR A 128 -26.01 -14.32 14.42
C THR A 128 -25.63 -13.22 15.38
N LYS A 129 -25.32 -13.57 16.62
CA LYS A 129 -24.83 -12.65 17.65
C LYS A 129 -23.31 -12.82 17.78
N LEU A 130 -22.59 -11.72 17.73
CA LEU A 130 -21.13 -11.67 17.85
C LEU A 130 -20.75 -10.68 18.95
N PRO A 131 -19.79 -10.99 19.83
CA PRO A 131 -19.23 -9.98 20.72
C PRO A 131 -18.72 -8.79 19.89
N ALA A 132 -19.08 -7.56 20.25
CA ALA A 132 -18.68 -6.38 19.46
C ALA A 132 -17.15 -6.28 19.28
N ILE A 133 -16.37 -6.70 20.27
CA ILE A 133 -14.92 -6.72 20.22
C ILE A 133 -14.36 -7.72 19.19
N SER A 134 -15.09 -8.78 18.87
CA SER A 134 -14.71 -9.78 17.85
C SER A 134 -15.06 -9.37 16.44
N VAL A 135 -15.75 -8.25 16.25
CA VAL A 135 -16.04 -7.70 14.92
C VAL A 135 -14.80 -6.99 14.40
N ILE A 136 -14.20 -7.52 13.35
CA ILE A 136 -12.95 -6.99 12.78
C ILE A 136 -13.22 -6.09 11.59
N GLN A 137 -14.29 -6.40 10.85
CA GLN A 137 -14.61 -5.69 9.63
C GLN A 137 -16.12 -5.57 9.48
N ILE A 138 -16.55 -4.39 9.08
CA ILE A 138 -17.93 -4.11 8.64
C ILE A 138 -17.82 -3.43 7.29
N GLU A 139 -18.53 -3.95 6.29
CA GLU A 139 -18.63 -3.34 4.96
C GLU A 139 -20.09 -3.26 4.54
N GLU A 140 -20.49 -2.19 3.91
CA GLU A 140 -21.82 -2.05 3.35
C GLU A 140 -22.03 -3.03 2.18
N LEU A 141 -23.15 -3.76 2.21
CA LEU A 141 -23.52 -4.66 1.12
C LEU A 141 -23.98 -3.83 -0.09
N GLY A 142 -23.34 -4.08 -1.25
CA GLY A 142 -23.70 -3.39 -2.50
C GLY A 142 -22.93 -2.10 -2.78
N GLU A 143 -21.92 -1.75 -1.99
CA GLU A 143 -21.07 -0.61 -2.31
C GLU A 143 -20.42 -0.70 -3.69
N SER A 144 -20.36 0.46 -4.37
CA SER A 144 -19.68 0.62 -5.64
C SER A 144 -18.19 0.27 -5.54
N PHE A 145 -17.60 -0.27 -6.60
CA PHE A 145 -16.16 -0.54 -6.73
C PHE A 145 -15.31 0.66 -6.27
N TRP A 146 -15.67 1.87 -6.66
CA TRP A 146 -14.93 3.09 -6.33
C TRP A 146 -14.95 3.45 -4.85
N LYS A 147 -16.04 3.19 -4.15
CA LYS A 147 -16.15 3.45 -2.71
C LYS A 147 -15.30 2.50 -1.85
N ARG A 148 -14.86 1.38 -2.43
CA ARG A 148 -13.99 0.40 -1.77
C ARG A 148 -12.51 0.62 -2.06
N MET A 149 -12.19 1.61 -2.90
CA MET A 149 -10.81 1.97 -3.20
C MET A 149 -10.31 2.96 -2.15
N ARG A 150 -9.16 2.65 -1.60
CA ARG A 150 -8.43 3.50 -0.66
C ARG A 150 -7.04 3.71 -1.18
N GLY A 151 -6.52 4.91 -1.00
CA GLY A 151 -5.20 5.20 -1.48
C GLY A 151 -4.51 6.29 -0.66
N ASN A 152 -3.24 6.44 -0.98
CA ASN A 152 -2.40 7.47 -0.41
C ASN A 152 -1.38 7.97 -1.42
N ILE A 153 -0.97 9.21 -1.25
CA ILE A 153 0.12 9.84 -1.99
C ILE A 153 0.99 10.56 -0.98
N ASP A 154 2.29 10.27 -1.03
CA ASP A 154 3.30 10.81 -0.13
C ASP A 154 4.39 11.51 -0.93
N PHE A 155 4.81 12.65 -0.44
CA PHE A 155 5.88 13.46 -1.02
C PHE A 155 6.90 13.84 0.04
N GLY A 156 8.17 13.66 -0.24
CA GLY A 156 9.26 14.04 0.65
C GLY A 156 10.43 14.65 -0.10
N THR A 157 11.04 15.66 0.51
CA THR A 157 12.28 16.24 0.02
C THR A 157 13.25 16.43 1.16
N SER A 158 14.54 16.24 0.89
CA SER A 158 15.60 16.63 1.81
C SER A 158 16.76 17.28 1.06
N PHE A 159 17.44 18.19 1.74
CA PHE A 159 18.61 18.89 1.22
C PHE A 159 19.71 18.90 2.26
N ALA A 160 20.92 18.49 1.88
CA ALA A 160 22.11 18.57 2.72
C ALA A 160 23.15 19.47 2.05
N GLN A 161 23.48 20.58 2.70
CA GLN A 161 24.39 21.60 2.14
C GLN A 161 25.85 21.11 2.07
N SER A 162 26.27 20.22 2.96
CA SER A 162 27.68 19.77 3.06
C SER A 162 28.22 19.13 1.79
N ASN A 163 27.38 18.41 1.05
CA ASN A 163 27.73 17.73 -0.20
C ASN A 163 26.75 18.09 -1.35
N ASN A 164 25.99 19.17 -1.18
CA ASN A 164 24.95 19.62 -2.13
C ASN A 164 23.98 18.48 -2.52
N GLN A 165 23.67 17.59 -1.58
CA GLN A 165 22.79 16.45 -1.79
C GLN A 165 21.32 16.89 -1.76
N LYS A 166 20.57 16.46 -2.77
CA LYS A 166 19.13 16.66 -2.91
C LYS A 166 18.45 15.31 -3.03
N ASN A 167 17.51 15.03 -2.18
CA ASN A 167 16.70 13.82 -2.25
C ASN A 167 15.25 14.21 -2.51
N LEU A 168 14.62 13.47 -3.41
CA LEU A 168 13.21 13.54 -3.71
C LEU A 168 12.61 12.16 -3.55
N SER A 169 11.56 12.05 -2.74
CA SER A 169 10.81 10.80 -2.54
C SER A 169 9.37 10.99 -2.95
N LEU A 170 8.86 10.11 -3.81
CA LEU A 170 7.45 10.04 -4.19
C LEU A 170 6.96 8.62 -3.92
N GLN A 171 5.95 8.50 -3.08
CA GLN A 171 5.35 7.20 -2.77
C GLN A 171 3.85 7.25 -3.00
N GLY A 172 3.24 6.11 -3.28
CA GLY A 172 1.81 6.03 -3.47
C GLY A 172 1.32 4.61 -3.26
N GLY A 173 0.09 4.49 -2.78
CA GLY A 173 -0.57 3.22 -2.57
C GLY A 173 -2.01 3.26 -3.03
N LEU A 174 -2.49 2.13 -3.54
CA LEU A 174 -3.88 1.92 -3.89
C LEU A 174 -4.28 0.53 -3.42
N ASN A 175 -5.32 0.47 -2.62
CA ASN A 175 -5.85 -0.78 -2.08
C ASN A 175 -7.33 -0.87 -2.42
N TYR A 176 -7.74 -2.06 -2.83
CA TYR A 176 -9.13 -2.41 -3.01
C TYR A 176 -9.40 -3.69 -2.25
N GLN A 177 -10.44 -3.67 -1.46
CA GLN A 177 -10.88 -4.82 -0.70
C GLN A 177 -12.37 -5.08 -0.98
N SER A 178 -12.70 -6.32 -1.24
CA SER A 178 -14.07 -6.81 -1.31
C SER A 178 -14.19 -8.08 -0.46
N GLN A 179 -15.39 -8.61 -0.37
CA GLN A 179 -15.65 -9.83 0.40
C GLN A 179 -14.74 -11.02 0.05
N GLN A 180 -14.29 -11.10 -1.20
CA GLN A 180 -13.51 -12.25 -1.69
C GLN A 180 -12.18 -11.85 -2.33
N HIS A 181 -11.97 -10.58 -2.65
CA HIS A 181 -10.80 -10.13 -3.40
C HIS A 181 -10.08 -9.01 -2.66
N LEU A 182 -8.77 -9.14 -2.63
CA LEU A 182 -7.85 -8.13 -2.14
C LEU A 182 -6.93 -7.74 -3.30
N PHE A 183 -6.90 -6.47 -3.64
CA PHE A 183 -5.94 -5.92 -4.58
C PHE A 183 -5.12 -4.84 -3.88
N SER A 184 -3.83 -4.83 -4.15
CA SER A 184 -2.92 -3.81 -3.65
C SER A 184 -1.93 -3.44 -4.75
N LEU A 185 -1.70 -2.15 -4.89
CA LEU A 185 -0.67 -1.56 -5.73
C LEU A 185 0.09 -0.54 -4.88
N SER A 186 1.40 -0.62 -4.84
CA SER A 186 2.24 0.38 -4.20
C SER A 186 3.40 0.76 -5.10
N SER A 187 3.78 2.03 -5.04
CA SER A 187 4.92 2.59 -5.77
C SER A 187 5.77 3.41 -4.81
N ASN A 188 7.06 3.19 -4.87
CA ASN A 188 8.05 4.00 -4.16
C ASN A 188 9.12 4.41 -5.16
N SER A 189 9.36 5.71 -5.30
CA SER A 189 10.39 6.26 -6.17
C SER A 189 11.24 7.25 -5.39
N GLN A 190 12.56 7.05 -5.42
CA GLN A 190 13.54 7.92 -4.78
C GLN A 190 14.55 8.38 -5.80
N PHE A 191 14.82 9.66 -5.80
CA PHE A 191 15.84 10.30 -6.62
C PHE A 191 16.82 11.04 -5.71
N THR A 192 18.10 10.74 -5.86
CA THR A 192 19.18 11.40 -5.11
C THR A 192 20.18 11.98 -6.08
N SER A 193 20.43 13.27 -5.94
CA SER A 193 21.47 13.99 -6.67
C SER A 193 22.44 14.59 -5.68
N GLN A 194 23.75 14.44 -5.92
CA GLN A 194 24.79 15.03 -5.10
C GLN A 194 25.97 15.48 -5.95
N GLN A 195 26.72 16.47 -5.43
CA GLN A 195 27.87 17.01 -6.14
C GLN A 195 28.99 15.98 -6.24
N ALA A 196 29.58 15.85 -7.42
CA ALA A 196 30.72 14.95 -7.72
C ALA A 196 30.43 13.43 -7.75
N THR A 197 29.17 13.01 -7.70
CA THR A 197 28.76 11.61 -7.88
C THR A 197 27.61 11.55 -8.87
N ASP A 198 27.45 10.41 -9.54
CA ASP A 198 26.32 10.18 -10.44
C ASP A 198 25.00 10.19 -9.65
N ASP A 199 23.97 10.74 -10.27
CA ASP A 199 22.62 10.74 -9.73
C ASP A 199 22.12 9.30 -9.57
N THR A 200 21.50 9.01 -8.42
CA THR A 200 20.89 7.71 -8.18
C THR A 200 19.38 7.79 -8.23
N ASN A 201 18.79 6.81 -8.88
CA ASN A 201 17.36 6.65 -8.97
C ASN A 201 16.98 5.22 -8.57
N GLU A 202 16.00 5.10 -7.70
CA GLU A 202 15.39 3.83 -7.33
C GLU A 202 13.89 3.92 -7.46
N THR A 203 13.29 2.96 -8.15
CA THR A 203 11.83 2.83 -8.28
C THR A 203 11.44 1.39 -8.01
N ASN A 204 10.48 1.21 -7.12
CA ASN A 204 9.92 -0.09 -6.75
C ASN A 204 8.40 -0.02 -6.84
N ILE A 205 7.82 -0.86 -7.72
CA ILE A 205 6.38 -0.99 -7.88
C ILE A 205 6.00 -2.41 -7.50
N LYS A 206 5.10 -2.54 -6.54
CA LYS A 206 4.57 -3.83 -6.07
C LYS A 206 3.08 -3.90 -6.34
N THR A 207 2.62 -5.06 -6.77
CA THR A 207 1.19 -5.34 -6.94
C THR A 207 0.87 -6.72 -6.41
N SER A 208 -0.31 -6.87 -5.88
CA SER A 208 -0.84 -8.18 -5.50
C SER A 208 -2.33 -8.26 -5.75
N LEU A 209 -2.79 -9.44 -6.14
CA LEU A 209 -4.19 -9.76 -6.31
C LEU A 209 -4.45 -11.12 -5.64
N TYR A 210 -5.26 -11.12 -4.61
CA TYR A 210 -5.62 -12.32 -3.86
C TYR A 210 -7.11 -12.57 -3.88
N LYS A 211 -7.47 -13.84 -3.88
CA LYS A 211 -8.84 -14.30 -3.69
C LYS A 211 -8.92 -15.18 -2.43
N GLU A 212 -9.94 -14.94 -1.62
CA GLU A 212 -10.20 -15.72 -0.43
C GLU A 212 -10.64 -17.14 -0.75
N LEU A 213 -10.12 -18.12 0.01
CA LEU A 213 -10.45 -19.51 -0.13
C LEU A 213 -11.51 -19.91 0.93
N ARG A 214 -12.78 -20.05 0.49
CA ARG A 214 -13.88 -20.63 1.27
C ARG A 214 -14.11 -20.03 2.67
N ARG A 215 -14.19 -18.69 2.76
CA ARG A 215 -14.48 -18.01 4.03
C ARG A 215 -13.54 -18.44 5.16
N SER A 216 -12.28 -18.42 4.87
CA SER A 216 -11.20 -18.76 5.79
C SER A 216 -10.12 -17.68 5.69
N ASN A 217 -9.21 -17.66 6.64
CA ASN A 217 -8.07 -16.72 6.58
C ASN A 217 -7.00 -17.13 5.55
N TRP A 218 -7.33 -18.02 4.59
CA TRP A 218 -6.48 -18.41 3.48
C TRP A 218 -6.85 -17.67 2.20
N TYR A 219 -5.84 -17.21 1.51
CA TYR A 219 -5.93 -16.50 0.23
C TYR A 219 -4.96 -17.11 -0.76
N TYR A 220 -5.33 -17.15 -2.02
CA TYR A 220 -4.44 -17.51 -3.13
C TYR A 220 -4.46 -16.41 -4.17
N GLY A 221 -3.36 -16.23 -4.87
CA GLY A 221 -3.30 -15.17 -5.86
C GLY A 221 -1.94 -14.97 -6.49
N GLY A 222 -1.78 -13.82 -7.10
CA GLY A 222 -0.57 -13.41 -7.80
C GLY A 222 0.08 -12.20 -7.16
N ILE A 223 1.39 -12.16 -7.29
CA ILE A 223 2.22 -11.00 -6.94
C ILE A 223 3.02 -10.53 -8.14
N GLY A 224 3.25 -9.24 -8.22
CA GLY A 224 4.18 -8.61 -9.16
C GLY A 224 5.07 -7.63 -8.43
N ASN A 225 6.37 -7.64 -8.73
CA ASN A 225 7.31 -6.67 -8.20
C ASN A 225 8.24 -6.22 -9.32
N PHE A 226 8.38 -4.91 -9.49
CA PHE A 226 9.20 -4.28 -10.51
C PHE A 226 10.16 -3.32 -9.83
N ILE A 227 11.46 -3.59 -9.95
CA ILE A 227 12.52 -2.79 -9.36
C ILE A 227 13.42 -2.27 -10.47
N SER A 228 13.71 -0.96 -10.42
CA SER A 228 14.79 -0.32 -11.15
C SER A 228 15.66 0.42 -10.15
N SER A 229 16.97 0.19 -10.18
CA SER A 229 17.90 0.78 -9.22
C SER A 229 19.25 1.03 -9.89
N SER A 230 19.64 2.30 -10.01
CA SER A 230 20.97 2.66 -10.51
C SER A 230 22.07 2.28 -9.52
N ALA A 231 21.79 2.34 -8.21
CA ALA A 231 22.74 1.93 -7.17
C ALA A 231 23.09 0.43 -7.24
N GLN A 232 22.11 -0.41 -7.59
CA GLN A 232 22.31 -1.86 -7.78
C GLN A 232 22.62 -2.23 -9.24
N GLN A 233 22.79 -1.26 -10.14
CA GLN A 233 23.00 -1.47 -11.58
C GLN A 233 21.93 -2.33 -12.25
N ILE A 234 20.68 -2.22 -11.79
CA ILE A 234 19.50 -2.94 -12.28
C ILE A 234 18.70 -1.98 -13.15
N ALA A 235 18.64 -2.22 -14.47
CA ALA A 235 17.76 -1.49 -15.35
C ALA A 235 16.29 -1.84 -15.06
N LEU A 236 15.98 -3.13 -14.94
CA LEU A 236 14.66 -3.62 -14.57
C LEU A 236 14.73 -5.06 -14.07
N ARG A 237 14.27 -5.29 -12.85
CA ARG A 237 13.99 -6.62 -12.31
C ARG A 237 12.47 -6.76 -12.17
N SER A 238 11.91 -7.75 -12.87
CA SER A 238 10.49 -8.08 -12.84
C SER A 238 10.32 -9.43 -12.20
N THR A 239 9.57 -9.49 -11.10
CA THR A 239 9.25 -10.74 -10.38
C THR A 239 7.75 -10.95 -10.42
N PHE A 240 7.31 -12.09 -10.93
CA PHE A 240 5.90 -12.50 -10.97
C PHE A 240 5.76 -13.82 -10.24
N GLY A 241 4.80 -13.92 -9.32
CA GLY A 241 4.62 -15.11 -8.52
C GLY A 241 3.18 -15.53 -8.33
N GLY A 242 2.98 -16.84 -8.17
CA GLY A 242 1.77 -17.43 -7.62
C GLY A 242 1.99 -17.79 -6.16
N THR A 243 1.14 -17.32 -5.27
CA THR A 243 1.34 -17.44 -3.83
C THR A 243 0.05 -17.79 -3.10
N PHE A 244 0.22 -18.46 -1.95
CA PHE A 244 -0.79 -18.61 -0.92
C PHE A 244 -0.43 -17.69 0.24
N ASN A 245 -1.42 -17.02 0.78
CA ASN A 245 -1.31 -16.16 1.94
C ASN A 245 -2.23 -16.68 3.03
N LYS A 246 -1.74 -16.76 4.26
CA LYS A 246 -2.54 -17.06 5.45
C LYS A 246 -2.47 -15.90 6.43
N ARG A 247 -3.62 -15.36 6.80
CA ARG A 247 -3.71 -14.48 7.98
C ARG A 247 -3.60 -15.33 9.22
N LEU A 248 -2.53 -15.12 10.02
CA LEU A 248 -2.26 -15.82 11.26
C LEU A 248 -2.91 -15.13 12.45
N ILE A 249 -2.87 -13.79 12.44
CA ILE A 249 -3.54 -12.92 13.41
C ILE A 249 -4.33 -11.91 12.63
N PHE A 250 -5.61 -11.78 12.92
CA PHE A 250 -6.49 -10.80 12.32
C PHE A 250 -7.39 -10.21 13.40
N THR A 251 -7.03 -9.05 13.89
CA THR A 251 -7.71 -8.33 14.96
C THR A 251 -7.83 -6.84 14.60
N ASN A 252 -8.61 -6.10 15.36
CA ASN A 252 -8.74 -4.66 15.20
C ASN A 252 -7.44 -3.88 15.44
N ARG A 253 -6.42 -4.50 16.05
CA ARG A 253 -5.13 -3.86 16.38
C ARG A 253 -3.94 -4.43 15.64
N THR A 254 -4.04 -5.66 15.17
CA THR A 254 -2.90 -6.39 14.62
C THR A 254 -3.34 -7.28 13.48
N ASN A 255 -2.59 -7.22 12.39
CA ASN A 255 -2.67 -8.14 11.28
C ASN A 255 -1.29 -8.78 11.07
N LEU A 256 -1.22 -10.10 11.13
CA LEU A 256 -0.02 -10.88 10.83
C LEU A 256 -0.35 -11.89 9.75
N SER A 257 0.38 -11.86 8.67
CA SER A 257 0.21 -12.78 7.55
C SER A 257 1.52 -13.47 7.19
N ALA A 258 1.42 -14.72 6.76
CA ALA A 258 2.51 -15.48 6.15
C ALA A 258 2.15 -15.82 4.70
N VAL A 259 3.12 -15.66 3.81
CA VAL A 259 2.98 -15.93 2.37
C VAL A 259 3.99 -16.97 1.95
N GLY A 260 3.58 -17.91 1.10
CA GLY A 260 4.45 -18.91 0.48
C GLY A 260 4.06 -19.18 -0.96
N GLY A 261 5.04 -19.36 -1.84
CA GLY A 261 4.77 -19.62 -3.24
C GLY A 261 6.01 -19.73 -4.12
N LEU A 262 5.80 -19.60 -5.42
CA LEU A 262 6.84 -19.63 -6.43
C LEU A 262 6.79 -18.33 -7.24
N ALA A 263 7.96 -17.84 -7.65
CA ALA A 263 8.09 -16.65 -8.46
C ALA A 263 9.07 -16.86 -9.61
N LEU A 264 8.76 -16.24 -10.75
CA LEU A 264 9.65 -16.09 -11.89
C LEU A 264 10.25 -14.69 -11.83
N THR A 265 11.57 -14.61 -11.77
CA THR A 265 12.31 -13.35 -11.82
C THR A 265 12.99 -13.21 -13.19
N ILE A 266 12.82 -12.06 -13.80
CA ILE A 266 13.48 -11.64 -15.02
C ILE A 266 14.23 -10.36 -14.70
N GLU A 267 15.57 -10.40 -14.84
CA GLU A 267 16.45 -9.29 -14.53
C GLU A 267 17.17 -8.83 -15.79
N ARG A 268 17.30 -7.54 -15.94
CA ARG A 268 18.05 -6.86 -17.00
C ARG A 268 18.95 -5.84 -16.33
N ASP A 269 20.24 -6.00 -16.55
CA ASP A 269 21.27 -5.13 -16.00
C ASP A 269 21.27 -3.76 -16.70
N ALA A 270 21.79 -2.73 -16.01
CA ALA A 270 21.93 -1.40 -16.60
C ALA A 270 22.96 -1.38 -17.72
N GLU A 271 22.81 -0.46 -18.68
CA GLU A 271 23.79 -0.24 -19.73
C GLU A 271 25.11 0.23 -19.12
N GLY A 272 26.23 -0.43 -19.48
CA GLY A 272 27.55 -0.16 -18.92
C GLY A 272 27.97 -1.12 -17.80
N SER A 273 27.10 -2.00 -17.31
CA SER A 273 27.52 -3.13 -16.49
C SER A 273 28.36 -4.11 -17.30
N GLN A 274 29.33 -4.78 -16.65
CA GLN A 274 30.23 -5.76 -17.34
C GLN A 274 29.47 -6.97 -17.93
N SER A 275 28.18 -7.09 -17.69
CA SER A 275 27.30 -8.16 -18.15
C SER A 275 25.98 -7.54 -18.59
N SER A 276 25.81 -7.32 -19.90
CA SER A 276 24.51 -6.95 -20.50
C SER A 276 23.54 -8.13 -20.56
N ALA A 277 23.63 -9.08 -19.65
CA ALA A 277 22.89 -10.33 -19.69
C ALA A 277 21.46 -10.15 -19.15
N ARG A 278 20.51 -10.77 -19.84
CA ARG A 278 19.16 -10.98 -19.31
C ARG A 278 19.12 -12.29 -18.54
N THR A 279 19.01 -12.20 -17.23
CA THR A 279 18.94 -13.37 -16.35
C THR A 279 17.47 -13.74 -16.06
N ARG A 280 17.20 -15.04 -16.04
CA ARG A 280 15.91 -15.60 -15.64
C ARG A 280 16.13 -16.59 -14.52
N ALA A 281 15.34 -16.48 -13.46
CA ALA A 281 15.39 -17.38 -12.33
C ALA A 281 13.99 -17.75 -11.86
N ILE A 282 13.86 -18.99 -11.41
CA ILE A 282 12.68 -19.43 -10.65
C ILE A 282 13.11 -19.44 -9.20
N ASP A 283 12.33 -18.76 -8.37
CA ASP A 283 12.60 -18.57 -6.95
C ASP A 283 11.44 -19.13 -6.11
N SER A 284 11.72 -19.62 -4.94
CA SER A 284 10.71 -19.75 -3.90
C SER A 284 10.40 -18.34 -3.36
N ALA A 285 9.17 -18.06 -3.02
CA ALA A 285 8.76 -16.77 -2.45
C ALA A 285 8.15 -17.00 -1.08
N PHE A 286 8.77 -16.45 -0.05
CA PHE A 286 8.26 -16.47 1.32
C PHE A 286 8.13 -15.04 1.82
N ALA A 287 7.07 -14.74 2.57
CA ALA A 287 6.97 -13.46 3.23
C ALA A 287 6.29 -13.54 4.58
N VAL A 288 6.63 -12.58 5.42
CA VAL A 288 5.89 -12.25 6.65
C VAL A 288 5.52 -10.77 6.55
N GLN A 289 4.24 -10.50 6.77
CA GLN A 289 3.69 -9.15 6.77
C GLN A 289 3.04 -8.91 8.13
N TYR A 290 3.46 -7.86 8.79
CA TYR A 290 2.97 -7.47 10.10
C TYR A 290 2.55 -6.02 10.08
N SER A 291 1.31 -5.77 10.54
CA SER A 291 0.78 -4.44 10.70
C SER A 291 0.19 -4.31 12.09
N THR A 292 0.50 -3.23 12.78
CA THR A 292 -0.17 -2.89 14.05
C THR A 292 -0.75 -1.49 13.97
N PHE A 293 -2.01 -1.40 14.40
CA PHE A 293 -2.79 -0.17 14.43
C PHE A 293 -2.95 0.21 15.90
N ARG A 294 -2.02 1.01 16.38
CA ARG A 294 -2.04 1.41 17.78
C ARG A 294 -2.44 2.86 17.89
N PHE A 295 -3.62 3.08 18.52
CA PHE A 295 -4.15 4.40 18.83
C PHE A 295 -4.50 5.29 17.62
N ASP A 296 -5.25 6.31 17.92
CA ASP A 296 -5.88 7.29 17.06
C ASP A 296 -4.98 7.87 15.95
N SER A 297 -3.66 7.69 16.02
CA SER A 297 -2.73 8.38 15.13
C SER A 297 -1.55 7.57 14.60
N THR A 298 -1.22 6.38 15.14
CA THR A 298 0.02 5.68 14.75
C THR A 298 -0.24 4.30 14.18
N THR A 299 0.34 4.02 13.02
CA THR A 299 0.35 2.70 12.36
C THR A 299 1.80 2.29 12.12
N PHE A 300 2.12 1.02 12.36
CA PHE A 300 3.40 0.43 12.05
C PHE A 300 3.19 -0.75 11.09
N ASP A 301 3.82 -0.70 9.94
CA ASP A 301 3.78 -1.73 8.91
C ASP A 301 5.17 -2.28 8.64
N THR A 302 5.31 -3.60 8.63
CA THR A 302 6.54 -4.30 8.29
C THR A 302 6.24 -5.39 7.28
N SER A 303 7.03 -5.47 6.22
CA SER A 303 6.99 -6.58 5.28
C SER A 303 8.40 -7.10 5.02
N PHE A 304 8.59 -8.40 5.22
CA PHE A 304 9.82 -9.10 4.90
C PHE A 304 9.53 -10.15 3.83
N TRP A 305 10.24 -10.07 2.71
CA TRP A 305 10.15 -11.02 1.61
C TRP A 305 11.49 -11.69 1.41
N LEU A 306 11.49 -13.01 1.24
CA LEU A 306 12.66 -13.84 1.02
C LEU A 306 12.48 -14.65 -0.27
N TYR A 307 13.48 -14.62 -1.14
CA TYR A 307 13.49 -15.27 -2.45
C TYR A 307 14.74 -16.15 -2.62
N PRO A 308 14.77 -17.37 -2.06
CA PRO A 308 15.79 -18.37 -2.39
C PRO A 308 15.60 -18.82 -3.83
N SER A 309 16.66 -18.75 -4.64
CA SER A 309 16.57 -19.17 -6.03
C SER A 309 16.66 -20.68 -6.19
N LEU A 310 15.76 -21.25 -6.98
CA LEU A 310 15.72 -22.67 -7.31
C LEU A 310 16.60 -22.97 -8.54
N THR A 311 16.85 -22.00 -9.40
CA THR A 311 17.60 -22.19 -10.65
C THR A 311 19.00 -21.59 -10.62
N SER A 312 19.30 -20.70 -9.67
CA SER A 312 20.62 -20.13 -9.43
C SER A 312 21.13 -20.61 -8.07
N PRO A 313 21.90 -21.70 -7.99
CA PRO A 313 22.29 -22.32 -6.72
C PRO A 313 22.96 -21.33 -5.77
N GLY A 314 22.47 -21.28 -4.52
CA GLY A 314 23.03 -20.43 -3.48
C GLY A 314 22.66 -18.94 -3.58
N ARG A 315 21.89 -18.49 -4.59
CA ARG A 315 21.41 -17.11 -4.65
C ARG A 315 20.22 -16.94 -3.69
N ILE A 316 20.33 -15.98 -2.80
CA ILE A 316 19.30 -15.59 -1.84
C ILE A 316 19.13 -14.08 -1.95
N ARG A 317 17.87 -13.66 -2.13
CA ARG A 317 17.47 -12.25 -2.11
C ARG A 317 16.45 -12.03 -1.03
N PHE A 318 16.50 -10.88 -0.38
CA PHE A 318 15.41 -10.45 0.48
C PHE A 318 15.08 -8.97 0.30
N THR A 319 13.89 -8.61 0.69
CA THR A 319 13.43 -7.22 0.77
C THR A 319 12.73 -7.02 2.11
N LEU A 320 13.23 -6.09 2.89
CA LEU A 320 12.60 -5.61 4.12
C LEU A 320 12.04 -4.22 3.86
N ASN A 321 10.81 -3.96 4.28
CA ASN A 321 10.26 -2.60 4.33
C ASN A 321 9.61 -2.40 5.69
N GLN A 322 9.85 -1.26 6.29
CA GLN A 322 9.26 -0.84 7.56
C GLN A 322 8.75 0.58 7.42
N ASP A 323 7.50 0.79 7.76
CA ASP A 323 6.84 2.08 7.69
C ASP A 323 6.18 2.40 9.02
N VAL A 324 6.38 3.63 9.47
CA VAL A 324 5.69 4.20 10.63
C VAL A 324 4.90 5.41 10.14
N TYR A 325 3.61 5.41 10.37
CA TYR A 325 2.72 6.51 10.01
C TYR A 325 2.26 7.21 11.29
N TYR A 326 2.29 8.53 11.27
CA TYR A 326 1.74 9.36 12.33
C TYR A 326 0.77 10.37 11.74
N LYS A 327 -0.54 10.20 12.01
CA LYS A 327 -1.59 11.14 11.62
C LYS A 327 -1.57 12.34 12.55
N PHE A 328 -1.53 13.54 12.01
CA PHE A 328 -1.47 14.77 12.80
C PHE A 328 -2.63 15.74 12.51
N LEU A 329 -3.27 15.66 11.34
CA LEU A 329 -4.40 16.51 10.97
C LEU A 329 -5.29 15.83 9.92
N GLY A 330 -6.48 15.40 10.32
CA GLY A 330 -7.45 14.76 9.41
C GLY A 330 -6.82 13.57 8.68
N ASP A 331 -6.74 13.67 7.35
CA ASP A 331 -6.17 12.63 6.47
C ASP A 331 -4.68 12.83 6.19
N PHE A 332 -4.06 13.87 6.76
CA PHE A 332 -2.63 14.11 6.62
C PHE A 332 -1.81 13.37 7.68
N TYR A 333 -0.67 12.83 7.25
CA TYR A 333 0.25 12.11 8.11
C TYR A 333 1.71 12.35 7.72
N ILE A 334 2.60 12.07 8.67
CA ILE A 334 4.02 11.91 8.42
C ILE A 334 4.30 10.41 8.35
N ARG A 335 5.07 10.00 7.36
CA ARG A 335 5.55 8.62 7.20
C ARG A 335 7.06 8.59 7.27
N LEU A 336 7.57 7.72 8.12
CA LEU A 336 8.96 7.32 8.18
C LEU A 336 9.08 5.92 7.57
N SER A 337 9.85 5.80 6.50
CA SER A 337 10.08 4.54 5.77
C SER A 337 11.54 4.13 5.88
N LEU A 338 11.77 2.85 6.12
CA LEU A 338 13.07 2.20 6.04
C LEU A 338 12.93 1.00 5.11
N TYR A 339 13.93 0.77 4.25
CA TYR A 339 13.99 -0.40 3.40
C TYR A 339 15.39 -0.97 3.33
N ASP A 340 15.48 -2.28 3.07
CA ASP A 340 16.71 -2.99 2.74
C ASP A 340 16.43 -4.01 1.64
N ASN A 341 17.17 -3.89 0.52
CA ASN A 341 17.14 -4.81 -0.61
C ASN A 341 18.48 -5.52 -0.69
N TYR A 342 18.49 -6.80 -0.41
CA TYR A 342 19.67 -7.65 -0.39
C TYR A 342 19.70 -8.67 -1.52
N ASP A 343 20.88 -8.88 -2.10
CA ASP A 343 21.16 -9.94 -3.07
C ASP A 343 22.60 -10.43 -2.83
N ASN A 344 22.79 -11.68 -2.45
CA ASN A 344 24.13 -12.22 -2.19
C ASN A 344 24.92 -12.53 -3.49
N GLN A 345 24.28 -12.47 -4.64
CA GLN A 345 24.90 -12.57 -5.97
C GLN A 345 24.48 -11.37 -6.84
N PRO A 346 24.87 -10.15 -6.45
CA PRO A 346 24.50 -8.95 -7.19
C PRO A 346 25.17 -8.89 -8.56
N VAL A 347 24.75 -7.95 -9.39
CA VAL A 347 25.45 -7.59 -10.63
C VAL A 347 26.91 -7.24 -10.31
N VAL A 348 27.84 -7.64 -11.18
CA VAL A 348 29.27 -7.39 -10.97
C VAL A 348 29.55 -5.90 -10.78
N GLY A 349 30.15 -5.55 -9.64
CA GLY A 349 30.44 -4.16 -9.26
C GLY A 349 29.32 -3.46 -8.48
N ALA A 350 28.15 -4.09 -8.30
CA ALA A 350 27.09 -3.55 -7.46
C ALA A 350 27.22 -4.05 -6.00
N PRO A 351 26.81 -3.24 -5.00
CA PRO A 351 26.80 -3.66 -3.61
C PRO A 351 25.72 -4.75 -3.37
N PRO A 352 25.97 -5.69 -2.43
CA PRO A 352 24.97 -6.71 -2.10
C PRO A 352 23.74 -6.15 -1.37
N ASN A 353 23.91 -5.06 -0.63
CA ASN A 353 22.84 -4.38 0.11
C ASN A 353 22.55 -3.01 -0.47
N ASN A 354 21.27 -2.67 -0.49
CA ASN A 354 20.80 -1.31 -0.73
C ASN A 354 19.83 -0.92 0.39
N ILE A 355 20.37 -0.24 1.40
CA ILE A 355 19.61 0.22 2.58
C ILE A 355 19.34 1.70 2.41
N GLY A 356 18.10 2.10 2.66
CA GLY A 356 17.71 3.49 2.61
C GLY A 356 16.53 3.81 3.50
N GLY A 357 16.28 5.09 3.63
CA GLY A 357 15.16 5.60 4.40
C GLY A 357 14.68 6.93 3.87
N SER A 358 13.41 7.23 4.13
CA SER A 358 12.79 8.49 3.76
C SER A 358 11.79 8.95 4.80
N THR A 359 11.62 10.26 4.89
CA THR A 359 10.54 10.89 5.63
C THR A 359 9.67 11.64 4.65
N THR A 360 8.38 11.36 4.66
CA THR A 360 7.43 11.95 3.73
C THR A 360 6.23 12.52 4.48
N VAL A 361 5.58 13.51 3.88
CA VAL A 361 4.25 13.96 4.26
C VAL A 361 3.28 13.39 3.23
N GLY A 362 2.23 12.76 3.71
CA GLY A 362 1.25 12.10 2.88
C GLY A 362 -0.18 12.53 3.19
N TRP A 363 -1.02 12.24 2.24
CA TRP A 363 -2.46 12.39 2.33
C TRP A 363 -3.13 11.07 1.93
N SER A 364 -4.06 10.60 2.77
CA SER A 364 -4.87 9.40 2.51
C SER A 364 -6.26 9.80 2.01
N PHE A 365 -6.81 9.01 1.09
CA PHE A 365 -8.18 9.16 0.60
C PHE A 365 -8.94 7.83 0.70
N HIS A 366 -10.23 7.94 0.99
CA HIS A 366 -11.13 6.82 1.24
C HIS A 366 -12.35 6.87 0.32
#